data_b0c9333fcea3af5f08cf7e6dd026cf42
#
_entry.id   b0c9333fcea3af5f08cf7e6dd026cf42
#
_cell.length_a   1.000
_cell.length_b   1.000
_cell.length_c   1.000
_cell.angle_alpha   90.00
_cell.angle_beta   90.00
_cell.angle_gamma   90.00
#
_symmetry.space_group_name_H-M   'P 1'
#
loop_
_entity.id
_entity.type
_entity.pdbx_description
1 polymer ?
#
loop_
_entity_poly.entity_id
_entity_poly.type
_entity_poly.pdbx_seq_one_letter_code
_entity_poly.pdbx_strand_id
1 'polypeptide(L)'
;LTAIRDAFPAARFSIIALDSAAARELPLTSDFDAVTSWINSLQQEPTTKSSGSSLERALPQLTQDLKSSSENTPEAARIVYILSDGEATDDGVGASEAKAAGVSWSQLSAVVDGGAVLGYGTPEGAHMREFEVGQTTAPDEPKYITEPGTSQPAVSVPDTKELQTV
;
A
#
# COMPACT_ATOMS: atom_id res chain seq x y z
N LEU A 1 1.16 -11.50 -2.31
CA LEU A 1 2.38 -11.32 -1.51
C LEU A 1 3.16 -12.63 -1.40
N THR A 2 2.55 -13.76 -0.99
CA THR A 2 3.23 -15.06 -0.86
C THR A 2 3.94 -15.50 -2.16
N ALA A 3 3.28 -15.35 -3.32
CA ALA A 3 3.87 -15.70 -4.61
C ALA A 3 5.14 -14.88 -4.94
N ILE A 4 5.17 -13.59 -4.58
CA ILE A 4 6.36 -12.74 -4.76
C ILE A 4 7.50 -13.25 -3.86
N ARG A 5 7.21 -13.51 -2.58
CA ARG A 5 8.20 -14.10 -1.65
C ARG A 5 8.79 -15.39 -2.19
N ASP A 6 7.94 -16.31 -2.67
CA ASP A 6 8.37 -17.63 -3.12
C ASP A 6 9.17 -17.58 -4.44
N ALA A 7 8.93 -16.57 -5.27
CA ALA A 7 9.68 -16.34 -6.51
C ALA A 7 11.12 -15.85 -6.28
N PHE A 8 11.41 -15.27 -5.12
CA PHE A 8 12.71 -14.68 -4.80
C PHE A 8 13.30 -15.22 -3.49
N PRO A 9 13.68 -16.52 -3.42
CA PRO A 9 14.07 -17.17 -2.16
C PRO A 9 15.38 -16.64 -1.56
N ALA A 10 16.20 -15.92 -2.32
CA ALA A 10 17.45 -15.31 -1.85
C ALA A 10 17.32 -13.79 -1.62
N ALA A 11 16.14 -13.21 -1.81
CA ALA A 11 15.95 -11.78 -1.64
C ALA A 11 15.82 -11.38 -0.17
N ARG A 12 16.06 -10.10 0.09
CA ARG A 12 15.60 -9.44 1.31
C ARG A 12 14.32 -8.69 1.01
N PHE A 13 13.41 -8.70 1.95
CA PHE A 13 12.10 -8.07 1.84
C PHE A 13 11.94 -6.94 2.83
N SER A 14 11.35 -5.85 2.38
CA SER A 14 10.80 -4.78 3.22
C SER A 14 9.34 -4.60 2.83
N ILE A 15 8.50 -4.25 3.79
CA ILE A 15 7.08 -4.03 3.55
C ILE A 15 6.70 -2.64 4.07
N ILE A 16 6.10 -1.86 3.20
CA ILE A 16 5.45 -0.60 3.54
C ILE A 16 3.94 -0.85 3.41
N ALA A 17 3.22 -0.70 4.51
CA ALA A 17 1.76 -0.66 4.46
C ALA A 17 1.30 0.76 4.12
N LEU A 18 0.23 0.83 3.36
CA LEU A 18 -0.36 2.06 2.87
C LEU A 18 -1.83 2.11 3.25
N ASP A 19 -2.13 2.96 4.20
CA ASP A 19 -3.47 3.28 4.68
C ASP A 19 -3.58 4.81 4.91
N SER A 20 -4.11 5.27 6.00
CA SER A 20 -4.10 6.70 6.38
C SER A 20 -2.69 7.27 6.59
N ALA A 21 -1.69 6.41 6.67
CA ALA A 21 -0.28 6.76 6.69
C ALA A 21 0.51 5.71 5.89
N ALA A 22 1.72 6.07 5.46
CA ALA A 22 2.65 5.07 4.93
C ALA A 22 3.65 4.69 6.02
N ALA A 23 3.61 3.44 6.46
CA ALA A 23 4.48 2.94 7.52
C ALA A 23 5.32 1.76 7.02
N ARG A 24 6.63 1.79 7.33
CA ARG A 24 7.49 0.62 7.12
C ARG A 24 7.21 -0.41 8.22
N GLU A 25 6.32 -1.34 7.91
CA GLU A 25 5.87 -2.39 8.83
C GLU A 25 6.92 -3.49 9.01
N LEU A 26 7.67 -3.79 7.96
CA LEU A 26 8.77 -4.75 8.02
C LEU A 26 10.05 -4.12 7.46
N PRO A 27 11.08 -3.92 8.29
CA PRO A 27 12.40 -3.51 7.83
C PRO A 27 13.01 -4.55 6.88
N LEU A 28 13.96 -4.12 6.04
CA LEU A 28 14.63 -4.99 5.08
C LEU A 28 15.27 -6.22 5.77
N THR A 29 14.72 -7.40 5.51
CA THR A 29 15.09 -8.65 6.16
C THR A 29 15.15 -9.82 5.19
N SER A 30 16.00 -10.79 5.47
CA SER A 30 16.01 -12.13 4.83
C SER A 30 15.22 -13.19 5.64
N ASP A 31 14.61 -12.78 6.75
CA ASP A 31 13.79 -13.67 7.59
C ASP A 31 12.42 -13.92 6.93
N PHE A 32 12.30 -15.05 6.25
CA PHE A 32 11.08 -15.47 5.58
C PHE A 32 9.92 -15.76 6.53
N ASP A 33 10.22 -16.17 7.75
CA ASP A 33 9.17 -16.42 8.76
C ASP A 33 8.57 -15.10 9.23
N ALA A 34 9.39 -14.07 9.39
CA ALA A 34 8.91 -12.72 9.68
C ALA A 34 8.02 -12.18 8.55
N VAL A 35 8.44 -12.32 7.29
CA VAL A 35 7.63 -11.93 6.12
C VAL A 35 6.30 -12.68 6.08
N THR A 36 6.35 -14.00 6.30
CA THR A 36 5.15 -14.85 6.31
C THR A 36 4.19 -14.47 7.43
N SER A 37 4.74 -14.25 8.63
CA SER A 37 3.96 -13.87 9.80
C SER A 37 3.27 -12.53 9.59
N TRP A 38 3.97 -11.55 9.01
CA TRP A 38 3.38 -10.24 8.69
C TRP A 38 2.25 -10.40 7.67
N ILE A 39 2.46 -11.14 6.57
CA ILE A 39 1.43 -11.38 5.54
C ILE A 39 0.17 -12.01 6.15
N ASN A 40 0.34 -12.97 7.06
CA ASN A 40 -0.77 -13.68 7.71
C ASN A 40 -1.47 -12.82 8.78
N SER A 41 -0.82 -11.79 9.30
CA SER A 41 -1.38 -10.87 10.30
C SER A 41 -1.96 -9.59 9.68
N LEU A 42 -1.84 -9.41 8.37
CA LEU A 42 -2.35 -8.22 7.68
C LEU A 42 -3.85 -8.06 7.92
N GLN A 43 -4.21 -6.90 8.43
CA GLN A 43 -5.60 -6.51 8.68
C GLN A 43 -5.88 -5.16 8.04
N GLN A 44 -7.12 -4.93 7.72
CA GLN A 44 -7.61 -3.63 7.27
C GLN A 44 -7.48 -2.60 8.39
N GLU A 45 -7.21 -1.34 8.03
CA GLU A 45 -7.26 -0.24 8.98
C GLU A 45 -8.67 -0.09 9.57
N PRO A 46 -8.80 0.13 10.89
CA PRO A 46 -10.11 0.36 11.49
C PRO A 46 -10.81 1.58 10.88
N THR A 47 -12.05 1.45 10.48
CA THR A 47 -12.84 2.51 9.83
C THR A 47 -12.83 3.80 10.65
N THR A 48 -12.90 3.71 11.97
CA THR A 48 -12.91 4.88 12.87
C THR A 48 -11.59 5.63 12.93
N LYS A 49 -10.49 5.06 12.40
CA LYS A 49 -9.15 5.67 12.36
C LYS A 49 -8.75 6.09 10.96
N SER A 50 -9.45 5.60 9.94
CA SER A 50 -9.10 5.88 8.54
C SER A 50 -9.39 7.33 8.18
N SER A 51 -8.44 7.96 7.52
CA SER A 51 -8.54 9.28 6.90
C SER A 51 -8.30 9.23 5.39
N GLY A 52 -8.51 8.06 4.80
CA GLY A 52 -8.26 7.81 3.40
C GLY A 52 -6.79 7.52 3.08
N SER A 53 -6.55 7.03 1.88
CA SER A 53 -5.23 6.67 1.37
C SER A 53 -5.01 7.16 -0.06
N SER A 54 -3.75 7.27 -0.46
CA SER A 54 -3.33 7.48 -1.84
C SER A 54 -1.94 6.88 -2.05
N LEU A 55 -1.58 6.57 -3.29
CA LEU A 55 -0.27 6.00 -3.61
C LEU A 55 0.88 6.95 -3.25
N GLU A 56 0.65 8.24 -3.36
CA GLU A 56 1.65 9.27 -3.07
C GLU A 56 2.12 9.27 -1.62
N ARG A 57 1.29 8.82 -0.67
CA ARG A 57 1.70 8.68 0.73
C ARG A 57 2.89 7.75 0.92
N ALA A 58 3.05 6.74 0.05
CA ALA A 58 4.18 5.83 0.12
C ALA A 58 5.51 6.47 -0.32
N LEU A 59 5.49 7.52 -1.15
CA LEU A 59 6.67 8.07 -1.81
C LEU A 59 7.79 8.50 -0.85
N PRO A 60 7.53 9.25 0.23
CA PRO A 60 8.60 9.66 1.14
C PRO A 60 9.31 8.47 1.79
N GLN A 61 8.55 7.50 2.33
CA GLN A 61 9.10 6.33 2.97
C GLN A 61 9.81 5.40 1.98
N LEU A 62 9.18 5.13 0.83
CA LEU A 62 9.74 4.29 -0.22
C LEU A 62 11.06 4.87 -0.76
N THR A 63 11.08 6.17 -1.03
CA THR A 63 12.31 6.86 -1.49
C THR A 63 13.43 6.76 -0.47
N GLN A 64 13.14 6.94 0.81
CA GLN A 64 14.11 6.80 1.88
C GLN A 64 14.69 5.39 1.95
N ASP A 65 13.82 4.37 1.88
CA ASP A 65 14.22 2.96 1.96
C ASP A 65 15.07 2.53 0.76
N LEU A 66 14.70 2.96 -0.44
CA LEU A 66 15.44 2.67 -1.67
C LEU A 66 16.82 3.36 -1.68
N LYS A 67 16.90 4.62 -1.26
CA LYS A 67 18.19 5.32 -1.11
C LYS A 67 19.08 4.62 -0.10
N SER A 68 18.56 4.31 1.07
CA SER A 68 19.31 3.58 2.10
C SER A 68 19.77 2.20 1.60
N SER A 69 18.94 1.48 0.86
CA SER A 69 19.32 0.20 0.24
C SER A 69 20.43 0.39 -0.81
N SER A 70 20.33 1.43 -1.62
CA SER A 70 21.36 1.75 -2.63
C SER A 70 22.72 2.06 -2.01
N GLU A 71 22.74 2.79 -0.89
CA GLU A 71 23.96 3.14 -0.18
C GLU A 71 24.59 1.93 0.52
N ASN A 72 23.77 1.09 1.15
CA ASN A 72 24.27 -0.04 1.95
C ASN A 72 24.56 -1.29 1.11
N THR A 73 23.91 -1.47 -0.04
CA THR A 73 24.08 -2.62 -0.93
C THR A 73 23.98 -2.18 -2.39
N PRO A 74 24.95 -1.44 -2.91
CA PRO A 74 24.90 -0.85 -4.26
C PRO A 74 24.76 -1.90 -5.37
N GLU A 75 25.30 -3.09 -5.18
CA GLU A 75 25.28 -4.20 -6.16
C GLU A 75 23.96 -4.99 -6.15
N ALA A 76 23.06 -4.75 -5.18
CA ALA A 76 21.81 -5.48 -5.10
C ALA A 76 20.74 -4.83 -6.01
N ALA A 77 20.04 -5.65 -6.79
CA ALA A 77 18.87 -5.18 -7.53
C ALA A 77 17.72 -4.81 -6.57
N ARG A 78 17.07 -3.70 -6.83
CA ARG A 78 15.94 -3.14 -6.08
C ARG A 78 14.67 -3.30 -6.89
N ILE A 79 13.83 -4.20 -6.45
CA ILE A 79 12.57 -4.54 -7.12
C ILE A 79 11.42 -4.05 -6.25
N VAL A 80 10.50 -3.29 -6.83
CA VAL A 80 9.33 -2.74 -6.13
C VAL A 80 8.06 -3.35 -6.68
N TYR A 81 7.23 -3.90 -5.79
CA TYR A 81 5.88 -4.33 -6.12
C TYR A 81 4.88 -3.46 -5.37
N ILE A 82 3.99 -2.84 -6.10
CA ILE A 82 2.88 -2.05 -5.55
C ILE A 82 1.59 -2.83 -5.77
N LEU A 83 0.82 -3.01 -4.70
CA LEU A 83 -0.48 -3.66 -4.73
C LEU A 83 -1.52 -2.63 -4.27
N SER A 84 -2.39 -2.19 -5.15
CA SER A 84 -3.41 -1.17 -4.87
C SER A 84 -4.55 -1.25 -5.88
N ASP A 85 -5.71 -0.72 -5.53
CA ASP A 85 -6.79 -0.41 -6.46
C ASP A 85 -6.60 0.96 -7.15
N GLY A 86 -5.66 1.78 -6.68
CA GLY A 86 -5.34 3.10 -7.23
C GLY A 86 -6.30 4.21 -6.79
N GLU A 87 -7.33 3.89 -6.00
CA GLU A 87 -8.28 4.91 -5.55
C GLU A 87 -7.62 5.86 -4.54
N ALA A 88 -7.70 7.17 -4.78
CA ALA A 88 -7.23 8.20 -3.87
C ALA A 88 -8.41 8.77 -3.08
N THR A 89 -8.39 8.58 -1.76
CA THR A 89 -9.48 8.96 -0.84
C THR A 89 -9.01 9.88 0.28
N ASP A 90 -7.79 10.41 0.20
CA ASP A 90 -7.13 11.19 1.26
C ASP A 90 -7.15 12.71 1.04
N ASP A 91 -8.04 13.21 0.19
CA ASP A 91 -8.19 14.63 -0.15
C ASP A 91 -6.88 15.32 -0.59
N GLY A 92 -5.95 14.56 -1.19
CA GLY A 92 -4.68 15.05 -1.70
C GLY A 92 -3.61 15.29 -0.63
N VAL A 93 -3.78 14.72 0.55
CA VAL A 93 -2.78 14.81 1.64
C VAL A 93 -1.48 14.16 1.20
N GLY A 94 -1.53 12.93 0.64
CA GLY A 94 -0.34 12.22 0.16
C GLY A 94 0.44 12.99 -0.90
N ALA A 95 -0.26 13.60 -1.87
CA ALA A 95 0.37 14.43 -2.87
C ALA A 95 1.07 15.65 -2.26
N SER A 96 0.48 16.26 -1.23
CA SER A 96 1.07 17.38 -0.50
C SER A 96 2.31 16.96 0.29
N GLU A 97 2.27 15.79 0.93
CA GLU A 97 3.40 15.21 1.69
C GLU A 97 4.56 14.86 0.75
N ALA A 98 4.30 14.20 -0.38
CA ALA A 98 5.30 13.89 -1.39
C ALA A 98 5.96 15.15 -1.95
N LYS A 99 5.15 16.18 -2.25
CA LYS A 99 5.66 17.48 -2.71
C LYS A 99 6.52 18.17 -1.65
N ALA A 100 6.11 18.16 -0.39
CA ALA A 100 6.88 18.75 0.70
C ALA A 100 8.21 18.00 0.92
N ALA A 101 8.24 16.69 0.72
CA ALA A 101 9.44 15.88 0.76
C ALA A 101 10.32 16.01 -0.50
N GLY A 102 9.82 16.65 -1.56
CA GLY A 102 10.53 16.79 -2.83
C GLY A 102 10.72 15.47 -3.58
N VAL A 103 9.76 14.55 -3.48
CA VAL A 103 9.80 13.21 -4.10
C VAL A 103 8.65 13.00 -5.07
N SER A 104 8.87 12.15 -6.08
CA SER A 104 7.87 11.79 -7.08
C SER A 104 8.15 10.39 -7.65
N TRP A 105 7.15 9.77 -8.25
CA TRP A 105 7.30 8.46 -8.92
C TRP A 105 8.40 8.47 -9.97
N SER A 106 8.47 9.50 -10.80
CA SER A 106 9.50 9.62 -11.85
C SER A 106 10.93 9.63 -11.32
N GLN A 107 11.16 10.07 -10.09
CA GLN A 107 12.49 10.08 -9.47
C GLN A 107 12.90 8.69 -8.98
N LEU A 108 11.95 7.77 -8.74
CA LEU A 108 12.25 6.42 -8.30
C LEU A 108 12.93 5.59 -9.38
N SER A 109 12.73 5.89 -10.67
CA SER A 109 13.39 5.22 -11.78
C SER A 109 14.91 5.22 -11.70
N ALA A 110 15.50 6.17 -10.98
CA ALA A 110 16.95 6.25 -10.77
C ALA A 110 17.47 5.26 -9.71
N VAL A 111 16.60 4.70 -8.88
CA VAL A 111 16.95 3.84 -7.74
C VAL A 111 16.21 2.53 -7.70
N VAL A 112 15.37 2.24 -8.70
CA VAL A 112 14.61 0.99 -8.87
C VAL A 112 15.08 0.29 -10.14
N ASP A 113 15.38 -0.99 -10.04
CA ASP A 113 15.86 -1.81 -11.17
C ASP A 113 14.73 -2.58 -11.86
N GLY A 114 13.54 -2.63 -11.25
CA GLY A 114 12.34 -3.26 -11.83
C GLY A 114 11.22 -3.42 -10.82
N GLY A 115 10.15 -4.03 -11.26
CA GLY A 115 8.98 -4.27 -10.40
C GLY A 115 7.70 -4.39 -11.18
N ALA A 116 6.59 -4.26 -10.48
CA ALA A 116 5.25 -4.22 -11.09
C ALA A 116 4.26 -3.50 -10.19
N VAL A 117 3.30 -2.85 -10.82
CA VAL A 117 2.08 -2.35 -10.17
C VAL A 117 0.98 -3.37 -10.41
N LEU A 118 0.46 -3.94 -9.33
CA LEU A 118 -0.53 -5.01 -9.33
C LEU A 118 -1.87 -4.43 -8.87
N GLY A 119 -2.70 -4.04 -9.83
CA GLY A 119 -4.04 -3.54 -9.57
C GLY A 119 -5.02 -4.64 -9.18
N TYR A 120 -5.94 -4.34 -8.27
CA TYR A 120 -7.04 -5.22 -7.91
C TYR A 120 -8.37 -4.46 -7.88
N GLY A 121 -9.47 -5.20 -7.76
CA GLY A 121 -10.83 -4.68 -7.82
C GLY A 121 -11.51 -4.92 -9.15
N THR A 122 -12.80 -4.63 -9.23
CA THR A 122 -13.61 -4.76 -10.44
C THR A 122 -14.12 -3.38 -10.88
N PRO A 123 -14.40 -3.16 -12.18
CA PRO A 123 -14.89 -1.88 -12.67
C PRO A 123 -16.20 -1.41 -12.02
N GLU A 124 -17.00 -2.35 -11.52
CA GLU A 124 -18.25 -2.09 -10.82
C GLU A 124 -18.03 -1.58 -9.40
N GLY A 125 -16.80 -1.74 -8.89
CA GLY A 125 -16.46 -1.45 -7.50
C GLY A 125 -17.09 -2.38 -6.50
N ALA A 126 -16.95 -2.03 -5.22
CA ALA A 126 -17.58 -2.76 -4.11
C ALA A 126 -17.94 -1.82 -2.96
N HIS A 127 -19.00 -2.16 -2.24
CA HIS A 127 -19.35 -1.43 -1.02
C HIS A 127 -18.27 -1.59 0.04
N MET A 128 -17.85 -0.47 0.62
CA MET A 128 -16.83 -0.42 1.67
C MET A 128 -17.45 -0.88 3.00
N ARG A 129 -16.94 -2.00 3.51
CA ARG A 129 -17.41 -2.53 4.82
C ARG A 129 -16.72 -1.81 5.95
N GLU A 130 -17.49 -1.53 7.02
CA GLU A 130 -16.89 -1.12 8.29
C GLU A 130 -16.04 -2.24 8.87
N PHE A 131 -14.87 -1.90 9.37
CA PHE A 131 -13.97 -2.79 10.07
C PHE A 131 -13.60 -2.20 11.44
N GLU A 132 -13.64 -3.05 12.48
CA GLU A 132 -13.25 -2.68 13.83
C GLU A 132 -12.22 -3.65 14.41
N VAL A 133 -11.34 -3.14 15.25
CA VAL A 133 -10.30 -3.96 15.91
C VAL A 133 -10.92 -5.07 16.75
N GLY A 134 -10.40 -6.29 16.57
CA GLY A 134 -10.85 -7.47 17.33
C GLY A 134 -12.03 -8.21 16.66
N GLN A 135 -12.49 -7.77 15.52
CA GLN A 135 -13.49 -8.49 14.74
C GLN A 135 -12.83 -9.66 14.01
N THR A 136 -12.97 -10.87 14.57
CA THR A 136 -12.33 -12.09 14.04
C THR A 136 -13.19 -12.83 13.01
N THR A 137 -14.47 -12.50 12.91
CA THR A 137 -15.42 -13.09 11.96
C THR A 137 -16.21 -11.99 11.28
N ALA A 138 -16.52 -12.21 10.01
CA ALA A 138 -17.49 -11.33 9.32
C ALA A 138 -18.82 -11.36 10.09
N PRO A 139 -19.43 -10.20 10.39
CA PRO A 139 -20.75 -10.17 11.01
C PRO A 139 -21.79 -10.78 10.08
N ASP A 140 -22.83 -11.39 10.64
CA ASP A 140 -23.96 -11.95 9.88
C ASP A 140 -24.63 -10.88 9.00
N GLU A 141 -24.64 -9.63 9.50
CA GLU A 141 -25.08 -8.45 8.76
C GLU A 141 -23.94 -7.44 8.65
N PRO A 142 -23.27 -7.32 7.47
CA PRO A 142 -22.17 -6.38 7.31
C PRO A 142 -22.69 -4.94 7.35
N LYS A 143 -22.04 -4.10 8.15
CA LYS A 143 -22.22 -2.65 8.09
C LYS A 143 -21.32 -2.07 7.00
N TYR A 144 -21.77 -1.00 6.39
CA TYR A 144 -21.05 -0.31 5.34
C TYR A 144 -20.77 1.13 5.73
N ILE A 145 -19.61 1.63 5.30
CA ILE A 145 -19.28 3.05 5.38
C ILE A 145 -20.31 3.82 4.56
N THR A 146 -20.79 4.92 5.09
CA THR A 146 -21.77 5.77 4.40
C THR A 146 -21.06 6.79 3.54
N GLU A 147 -21.50 6.95 2.30
CA GLU A 147 -21.05 7.99 1.40
C GLU A 147 -21.30 9.38 2.02
N PRO A 148 -20.28 10.28 2.10
CA PRO A 148 -20.43 11.59 2.70
C PRO A 148 -21.60 12.39 2.12
N GLY A 149 -22.45 12.91 3.01
CA GLY A 149 -23.64 13.70 2.61
C GLY A 149 -24.83 12.91 2.11
N THR A 150 -24.77 11.58 2.17
CA THR A 150 -25.88 10.69 1.75
C THR A 150 -26.23 9.67 2.85
N SER A 151 -27.20 8.79 2.58
CA SER A 151 -27.47 7.61 3.39
C SER A 151 -27.13 6.30 2.66
N GLN A 152 -26.44 6.41 1.53
CA GLN A 152 -26.07 5.24 0.73
C GLN A 152 -24.71 4.68 1.18
N PRO A 153 -24.47 3.36 1.05
CA PRO A 153 -23.16 2.79 1.25
C PRO A 153 -22.14 3.38 0.26
N ALA A 154 -20.95 3.74 0.77
CA ALA A 154 -19.85 4.15 -0.06
C ALA A 154 -19.35 3.00 -0.93
N VAL A 155 -18.98 3.31 -2.17
CA VAL A 155 -18.46 2.35 -3.15
C VAL A 155 -17.02 2.72 -3.48
N SER A 156 -16.09 1.78 -3.25
CA SER A 156 -14.71 1.89 -3.75
C SER A 156 -14.66 1.39 -5.19
N VAL A 157 -14.09 2.18 -6.08
CA VAL A 157 -13.93 1.85 -7.51
C VAL A 157 -12.46 1.98 -7.89
N PRO A 158 -11.82 0.94 -8.45
CA PRO A 158 -10.42 0.99 -8.84
C PRO A 158 -10.11 2.10 -9.83
N ASP A 159 -9.07 2.90 -9.56
CA ASP A 159 -8.53 3.87 -10.51
C ASP A 159 -7.30 3.31 -11.23
N THR A 160 -7.57 2.64 -12.36
CA THR A 160 -6.50 2.06 -13.19
C THR A 160 -5.65 3.13 -13.90
N LYS A 161 -6.13 4.36 -14.02
CA LYS A 161 -5.34 5.46 -14.62
C LYS A 161 -4.30 5.93 -13.61
N GLU A 162 -4.69 6.03 -12.34
CA GLU A 162 -3.74 6.37 -11.27
C GLU A 162 -2.63 5.33 -11.18
N LEU A 163 -2.95 4.03 -11.25
CA LEU A 163 -1.96 2.96 -11.29
C LEU A 163 -0.96 3.04 -12.46
N GLN A 164 -1.30 3.74 -13.54
CA GLN A 164 -0.41 3.93 -14.71
C GLN A 164 0.54 5.11 -14.54
N THR A 165 0.38 5.95 -13.52
CA THR A 165 1.25 7.10 -13.24
C THR A 165 2.49 6.73 -12.43
N VAL A 166 2.51 5.52 -11.90
CA VAL A 166 3.53 4.97 -10.98
C VAL A 166 4.70 4.31 -11.69
#